data_bf6a6dab9f2e9e98a7e484d1cdf4e029
#
_entry.id   bf6a6dab9f2e9e98a7e484d1cdf4e029
#
_cell.length_a   1.000
_cell.length_b   1.000
_cell.length_c   1.000
_cell.angle_alpha   90.00
_cell.angle_beta   90.00
_cell.angle_gamma   90.00
#
_symmetry.space_group_name_H-M   'P 1'
#
loop_
_entity.id
_entity.type
_entity.pdbx_description
1 polymer ?
#
loop_
_entity_poly.entity_id
_entity_poly.type
_entity_poly.pdbx_seq_one_letter_code
_entity_poly.pdbx_strand_id
1 'polypeptide(L)'
;MNVQAIVDRVLPIFEAHKHEGDIEVEIRLGKHNGSLFDTNVGKDTWKRVLKGLKKYEGWESKKTSTVDMYYNDSNNVRITSDEDSGEQTMIQKISVVKEDFKCDPLDVRFCVAREIPTNGEYEMDRKRTKTRHSF
;
A
#
# COMPACT_ATOMS: atom_id res chain seq x y z
N MET A 1 9.98 15.32 11.97
CA MET A 1 9.26 16.02 10.89
C MET A 1 7.78 16.02 11.24
N ASN A 2 7.10 17.12 11.08
CA ASN A 2 5.66 17.19 11.36
C ASN A 2 4.81 16.85 10.12
N VAL A 3 3.52 16.64 10.33
CA VAL A 3 2.60 16.23 9.25
C VAL A 3 2.55 17.26 8.12
N GLN A 4 2.55 18.56 8.44
CA GLN A 4 2.51 19.61 7.42
C GLN A 4 3.74 19.57 6.51
N ALA A 5 4.91 19.33 7.07
CA ALA A 5 6.14 19.18 6.28
C ALA A 5 6.10 17.99 5.35
N ILE A 6 5.48 16.89 5.78
CA ILE A 6 5.26 15.71 4.90
C ILE A 6 4.30 16.07 3.77
N VAL A 7 3.16 16.69 4.09
CA VAL A 7 2.17 17.11 3.09
C VAL A 7 2.80 18.06 2.06
N ASP A 8 3.58 19.03 2.49
CA ASP A 8 4.23 20.00 1.60
C ASP A 8 5.20 19.33 0.62
N ARG A 9 5.80 18.22 1.00
CA ARG A 9 6.69 17.46 0.12
C ARG A 9 5.98 16.47 -0.79
N VAL A 10 4.91 15.81 -0.32
CA VAL A 10 4.21 14.80 -1.12
C VAL A 10 3.15 15.36 -2.04
N LEU A 11 2.54 16.50 -1.68
CA LEU A 11 1.47 17.09 -2.48
C LEU A 11 1.89 17.41 -3.93
N PRO A 12 3.06 18.02 -4.19
CA PRO A 12 3.51 18.23 -5.58
C PRO A 12 3.68 16.92 -6.36
N ILE A 13 4.14 15.87 -5.71
CA ILE A 13 4.29 14.54 -6.33
C ILE A 13 2.92 13.97 -6.68
N PHE A 14 1.98 14.03 -5.75
CA PHE A 14 0.60 13.59 -5.97
C PHE A 14 -0.05 14.37 -7.12
N GLU A 15 0.06 15.69 -7.11
CA GLU A 15 -0.50 16.55 -8.17
C GLU A 15 0.10 16.25 -9.56
N ALA A 16 1.39 15.91 -9.62
CA ALA A 16 2.06 15.56 -10.86
C ALA A 16 1.59 14.23 -11.48
N HIS A 17 1.10 13.29 -10.65
CA HIS A 17 0.78 11.93 -11.08
C HIS A 17 -0.69 11.55 -11.00
N LYS A 18 -1.53 12.32 -10.30
CA LYS A 18 -2.92 11.95 -9.99
C LYS A 18 -3.81 11.66 -11.20
N HIS A 19 -3.48 12.16 -12.37
CA HIS A 19 -4.24 11.96 -13.61
C HIS A 19 -3.63 10.92 -14.56
N GLU A 20 -2.50 10.32 -14.19
CA GLU A 20 -1.91 9.24 -14.98
C GLU A 20 -2.74 7.95 -14.82
N GLY A 21 -2.79 7.13 -15.89
CA GLY A 21 -3.51 5.86 -15.86
C GLY A 21 -2.87 4.83 -14.93
N ASP A 22 -3.69 4.01 -14.29
CA ASP A 22 -3.29 2.89 -13.43
C ASP A 22 -2.41 3.30 -12.24
N ILE A 23 -2.55 4.52 -11.76
CA ILE A 23 -1.76 5.03 -10.64
C ILE A 23 -2.29 4.51 -9.30
N GLU A 24 -1.35 4.03 -8.47
CA GLU A 24 -1.56 3.77 -7.06
C GLU A 24 -0.74 4.76 -6.23
N VAL A 25 -1.38 5.41 -5.29
CA VAL A 25 -0.71 6.22 -4.27
C VAL A 25 -0.81 5.50 -2.93
N GLU A 26 0.32 5.25 -2.30
CA GLU A 26 0.39 4.45 -1.08
C GLU A 26 1.22 5.16 -0.02
N ILE A 27 0.74 5.10 1.21
CA ILE A 27 1.51 5.49 2.39
C ILE A 27 1.76 4.24 3.23
N ARG A 28 3.01 3.99 3.56
CA ARG A 28 3.42 2.92 4.46
C ARG A 28 3.93 3.50 5.76
N LEU A 29 3.55 2.88 6.85
CA LEU A 29 4.08 3.17 8.16
C LEU A 29 5.05 2.06 8.57
N GLY A 30 6.16 2.44 9.19
CA GLY A 30 7.18 1.48 9.57
C GLY A 30 8.36 2.14 10.28
N LYS A 31 9.51 1.49 10.18
CA LYS A 31 10.78 2.01 10.69
C LYS A 31 11.91 1.71 9.72
N HIS A 32 12.77 2.69 9.53
CA HIS A 32 14.04 2.46 8.84
C HIS A 32 14.96 1.64 9.72
N ASN A 33 15.51 0.57 9.13
CA ASN A 33 16.51 -0.27 9.75
C ASN A 33 17.65 -0.46 8.74
N GLY A 34 18.65 0.39 8.81
CA GLY A 34 19.69 0.45 7.78
C GLY A 34 19.09 0.88 6.43
N SER A 35 19.26 0.04 5.40
CA SER A 35 18.70 0.28 4.06
C SER A 35 17.27 -0.25 3.89
N LEU A 36 16.75 -0.95 4.90
CA LEU A 36 15.41 -1.54 4.86
C LEU A 36 14.38 -0.63 5.51
N PHE A 37 13.18 -0.64 4.95
CA PHE A 37 12.00 -0.05 5.57
C PHE A 37 11.14 -1.20 6.10
N ASP A 38 11.15 -1.38 7.43
CA ASP A 38 10.43 -2.45 8.10
C ASP A 38 8.99 -2.01 8.38
N THR A 39 8.03 -2.65 7.73
CA THR A 39 6.60 -2.37 7.88
C THR A 39 5.96 -3.14 9.03
N ASN A 40 6.69 -4.00 9.72
CA ASN A 40 6.20 -4.67 10.90
C ASN A 40 6.21 -3.72 12.10
N VAL A 41 5.11 -3.02 12.29
CA VAL A 41 4.95 -2.05 13.38
C VAL A 41 4.51 -2.67 14.70
N GLY A 42 4.28 -3.98 14.71
CA GLY A 42 3.74 -4.69 15.86
C GLY A 42 2.22 -4.61 15.96
N LYS A 43 1.65 -5.57 16.66
CA LYS A 43 0.19 -5.75 16.75
C LYS A 43 -0.51 -4.58 17.43
N ASP A 44 0.05 -4.05 18.51
CA ASP A 44 -0.58 -2.97 19.28
C ASP A 44 -0.60 -1.65 18.50
N THR A 45 0.49 -1.32 17.83
CA THR A 45 0.57 -0.14 16.97
C THR A 45 -0.40 -0.25 15.80
N TRP A 46 -0.45 -1.40 15.15
CA TRP A 46 -1.38 -1.67 14.05
C TRP A 46 -2.84 -1.47 14.50
N LYS A 47 -3.21 -2.01 15.67
CA LYS A 47 -4.55 -1.85 16.23
C LYS A 47 -4.91 -0.39 16.52
N ARG A 48 -3.96 0.39 17.04
CA ARG A 48 -4.17 1.82 17.31
C ARG A 48 -4.39 2.63 16.04
N VAL A 49 -3.59 2.37 15.00
CA VAL A 49 -3.74 3.03 13.69
C VAL A 49 -5.09 2.69 13.08
N LEU A 50 -5.46 1.40 13.06
CA LEU A 50 -6.73 0.96 12.54
C LEU A 50 -7.91 1.57 13.28
N LYS A 51 -7.84 1.66 14.60
CA LYS A 51 -8.87 2.30 15.42
C LYS A 51 -9.04 3.77 15.06
N GLY A 52 -7.93 4.49 14.85
CA GLY A 52 -7.95 5.88 14.42
C GLY A 52 -8.60 6.07 13.05
N LEU A 53 -8.25 5.22 12.09
CA LEU A 53 -8.85 5.25 10.76
C LEU A 53 -10.36 4.98 10.81
N LYS A 54 -10.79 3.99 11.59
CA LYS A 54 -12.21 3.65 11.73
C LYS A 54 -13.04 4.75 12.40
N LYS A 55 -12.44 5.56 13.26
CA LYS A 55 -13.11 6.68 13.94
C LYS A 55 -13.37 7.88 13.02
N TYR A 56 -12.60 8.03 11.96
CA TYR A 56 -12.78 9.13 11.05
C TYR A 56 -14.11 9.02 10.33
N GLU A 57 -14.94 10.04 10.43
CA GLU A 57 -16.33 10.04 9.91
C GLU A 57 -16.41 10.49 8.43
N GLY A 58 -15.33 10.96 7.86
CA GLY A 58 -15.29 11.46 6.48
C GLY A 58 -15.17 10.38 5.40
N TRP A 59 -15.11 9.10 5.76
CA TRP A 59 -15.07 8.01 4.79
C TRP A 59 -16.44 7.79 4.12
N GLU A 60 -16.47 7.67 2.80
CA GLU A 60 -17.69 7.37 2.05
C GLU A 60 -18.17 5.93 2.29
N SER A 61 -17.25 5.01 2.49
CA SER A 61 -17.56 3.60 2.75
C SER A 61 -16.49 2.96 3.60
N LYS A 62 -16.85 1.85 4.25
CA LYS A 62 -15.92 1.00 5.00
C LYS A 62 -16.19 -0.46 4.66
N LYS A 63 -15.18 -1.19 4.26
CA LYS A 63 -15.29 -2.61 3.94
C LYS A 63 -14.09 -3.37 4.50
N THR A 64 -14.35 -4.56 5.03
CA THR A 64 -13.31 -5.51 5.44
C THR A 64 -13.43 -6.77 4.60
N SER A 65 -12.33 -7.22 4.05
CA SER A 65 -12.27 -8.44 3.24
C SER A 65 -10.99 -9.21 3.52
N THR A 66 -11.01 -10.51 3.23
CA THR A 66 -9.82 -11.35 3.25
C THR A 66 -9.43 -11.66 1.80
N VAL A 67 -8.18 -11.39 1.48
CA VAL A 67 -7.65 -11.60 0.14
C VAL A 67 -6.40 -12.47 0.18
N ASP A 68 -6.28 -13.35 -0.80
CA ASP A 68 -5.07 -14.10 -1.07
C ASP A 68 -4.30 -13.40 -2.18
N MET A 69 -3.04 -13.13 -1.93
CA MET A 69 -2.16 -12.50 -2.90
C MET A 69 -1.01 -13.44 -3.26
N TYR A 70 -0.85 -13.64 -4.55
CA TYR A 70 0.22 -14.46 -5.13
C TYR A 70 1.20 -13.54 -5.86
N TYR A 71 2.49 -13.80 -5.69
CA TYR A 71 3.55 -12.92 -6.20
C TYR A 71 4.50 -13.67 -7.12
N ASN A 72 4.76 -13.07 -8.27
CA ASN A 72 5.97 -13.35 -9.06
C ASN A 72 6.91 -12.15 -8.88
N ASP A 73 7.94 -12.30 -8.05
CA ASP A 73 8.79 -11.18 -7.65
C ASP A 73 9.74 -10.74 -8.77
N SER A 74 10.18 -11.64 -9.63
CA SER A 74 11.10 -11.28 -10.72
C SER A 74 10.47 -10.41 -11.80
N ASN A 75 9.16 -10.51 -12.01
CA ASN A 75 8.42 -9.71 -12.98
C ASN A 75 7.49 -8.67 -12.32
N ASN A 76 7.47 -8.59 -10.99
CA ASN A 76 6.56 -7.74 -10.23
C ASN A 76 5.08 -7.97 -10.59
N VAL A 77 4.70 -9.21 -10.84
CA VAL A 77 3.32 -9.58 -11.13
C VAL A 77 2.66 -10.09 -9.88
N ARG A 78 1.40 -9.68 -9.68
CA ARG A 78 0.59 -10.05 -8.52
C ARG A 78 -0.79 -10.50 -8.98
N ILE A 79 -1.27 -11.58 -8.37
CA ILE A 79 -2.65 -12.02 -8.48
C ILE A 79 -3.30 -11.80 -7.12
N THR A 80 -4.41 -11.10 -7.09
CA THR A 80 -5.23 -10.92 -5.89
C THR A 80 -6.53 -11.67 -6.06
N SER A 81 -6.85 -12.54 -5.12
CA SER A 81 -8.11 -13.31 -5.07
C SER A 81 -8.88 -12.94 -3.81
N ASP A 82 -10.11 -12.43 -3.99
CA ASP A 82 -11.00 -12.12 -2.88
C ASP A 82 -11.70 -13.42 -2.43
N GLU A 83 -11.56 -13.79 -1.15
CA GLU A 83 -12.14 -15.02 -0.62
C GLU A 83 -13.68 -15.00 -0.60
N ASP A 84 -14.27 -13.81 -0.43
CA ASP A 84 -15.73 -13.66 -0.32
C ASP A 84 -16.41 -13.64 -1.67
N SER A 85 -15.87 -12.86 -2.63
CA SER A 85 -16.48 -12.72 -3.97
C SER A 85 -15.93 -13.71 -5.00
N GLY A 86 -14.76 -14.29 -4.76
CA GLY A 86 -14.05 -15.12 -5.73
C GLY A 86 -13.43 -14.33 -6.88
N GLU A 87 -13.50 -13.01 -6.85
CA GLU A 87 -12.92 -12.14 -7.86
C GLU A 87 -11.39 -12.24 -7.86
N GLN A 88 -10.81 -12.38 -9.04
CA GLN A 88 -9.37 -12.37 -9.24
C GLN A 88 -8.95 -11.22 -10.13
N THR A 89 -7.87 -10.54 -9.73
CA THR A 89 -7.22 -9.51 -10.53
C THR A 89 -5.74 -9.83 -10.68
N MET A 90 -5.19 -9.52 -11.84
CA MET A 90 -3.76 -9.70 -12.13
C MET A 90 -3.18 -8.39 -12.62
N ILE A 91 -2.13 -7.92 -11.96
CA ILE A 91 -1.47 -6.66 -12.27
C ILE A 91 0.04 -6.84 -12.33
N GLN A 92 0.71 -5.95 -13.07
CA GLN A 92 2.14 -5.74 -12.97
C GLN A 92 2.38 -4.40 -12.28
N LYS A 93 3.18 -4.40 -11.23
CA LYS A 93 3.48 -3.19 -10.46
C LYS A 93 4.81 -2.59 -10.87
N ILE A 94 4.79 -1.30 -11.23
CA ILE A 94 5.97 -0.52 -11.60
C ILE A 94 6.10 0.64 -10.62
N SER A 95 7.22 0.70 -9.90
CA SER A 95 7.51 1.82 -8.99
C SER A 95 7.85 3.08 -9.78
N VAL A 96 7.25 4.21 -9.41
CA VAL A 96 7.47 5.52 -10.04
C VAL A 96 8.24 6.44 -9.09
N VAL A 97 7.74 6.65 -7.88
CA VAL A 97 8.35 7.52 -6.87
C VAL A 97 8.30 6.86 -5.51
N LYS A 98 9.36 7.07 -4.73
CA LYS A 98 9.44 6.65 -3.34
C LYS A 98 10.11 7.77 -2.52
N GLU A 99 9.39 8.29 -1.53
CA GLU A 99 9.88 9.30 -0.60
C GLU A 99 9.77 8.80 0.83
N ASP A 100 10.86 8.90 1.57
CA ASP A 100 10.95 8.44 2.95
C ASP A 100 11.06 9.63 3.91
N PHE A 101 10.32 9.56 5.01
CA PHE A 101 10.32 10.56 6.06
C PHE A 101 10.60 9.91 7.41
N LYS A 102 11.62 10.40 8.09
CA LYS A 102 11.91 9.98 9.46
C LYS A 102 11.04 10.77 10.42
N CYS A 103 10.22 10.06 11.14
CA CYS A 103 9.29 10.62 12.13
C CYS A 103 9.41 9.81 13.42
N ASP A 104 8.69 10.23 14.45
CA ASP A 104 8.61 9.53 15.72
C ASP A 104 7.14 9.52 16.17
N PRO A 105 6.59 8.36 16.55
CA PRO A 105 7.24 7.07 16.75
C PRO A 105 7.43 6.21 15.49
N LEU A 106 6.77 6.54 14.39
CA LEU A 106 6.84 5.76 13.14
C LEU A 106 7.41 6.61 12.01
N ASP A 107 8.19 5.97 11.15
CA ASP A 107 8.61 6.56 9.89
C ASP A 107 7.51 6.37 8.83
N VAL A 108 7.53 7.21 7.81
CA VAL A 108 6.54 7.22 6.74
C VAL A 108 7.23 7.03 5.41
N ARG A 109 6.69 6.16 4.58
CA ARG A 109 7.09 6.01 3.19
C ARG A 109 5.91 6.36 2.29
N PHE A 110 6.09 7.35 1.43
CA PHE A 110 5.15 7.71 0.39
C PHE A 110 5.60 7.11 -0.94
N CYS A 111 4.72 6.36 -1.58
CA CYS A 111 5.01 5.70 -2.86
C CYS A 111 3.96 6.06 -3.90
N VAL A 112 4.43 6.25 -5.12
CA VAL A 112 3.60 6.27 -6.32
C VAL A 112 4.05 5.12 -7.20
N ALA A 113 3.12 4.32 -7.65
CA ALA A 113 3.38 3.19 -8.53
C ALA A 113 2.31 3.11 -9.62
N ARG A 114 2.59 2.36 -10.67
CA ARG A 114 1.58 1.97 -11.65
C ARG A 114 1.23 0.51 -11.44
N GLU A 115 -0.06 0.21 -11.34
CA GLU A 115 -0.58 -1.14 -11.27
C GLU A 115 -1.29 -1.46 -12.59
N ILE A 116 -0.54 -1.98 -13.56
CA ILE A 116 -1.01 -2.19 -14.90
C ILE A 116 -1.74 -3.55 -14.99
N PRO A 117 -3.03 -3.59 -15.36
CA PRO A 117 -3.71 -4.85 -15.62
C PRO A 117 -2.92 -5.69 -16.63
N THR A 118 -2.72 -6.95 -16.32
CA THR A 118 -1.96 -7.86 -17.17
C THR A 118 -2.62 -9.24 -17.21
N ASN A 119 -2.13 -10.08 -18.10
CA ASN A 119 -2.52 -11.47 -18.21
C ASN A 119 -1.30 -12.32 -18.57
N GLY A 120 -1.48 -13.61 -18.66
CA GLY A 120 -0.43 -14.56 -18.98
C GLY A 120 -0.19 -15.52 -17.83
N GLU A 121 0.74 -16.43 -18.05
CA GLU A 121 1.12 -17.43 -17.06
C GLU A 121 2.46 -17.04 -16.44
N TYR A 122 2.45 -16.93 -15.12
CA TYR A 122 3.65 -16.63 -14.34
C TYR A 122 3.74 -17.64 -13.21
N GLU A 123 4.95 -18.13 -12.93
CA GLU A 123 5.21 -18.95 -11.77
C GLU A 123 5.13 -18.09 -10.51
N MET A 124 4.30 -18.50 -9.54
CA MET A 124 4.13 -17.76 -8.30
C MET A 124 5.15 -18.23 -7.26
N ASP A 125 5.97 -17.28 -6.78
CA ASP A 125 7.07 -17.56 -5.85
C ASP A 125 6.60 -17.66 -4.40
N ARG A 126 5.53 -16.92 -4.05
CA ARG A 126 5.02 -16.86 -2.68
C ARG A 126 3.55 -16.45 -2.65
N LYS A 127 2.91 -16.78 -1.53
CA LYS A 127 1.52 -16.42 -1.24
C LYS A 127 1.46 -15.67 0.08
N ARG A 128 0.59 -14.67 0.16
CA ARG A 128 0.24 -13.99 1.42
C ARG A 128 -1.27 -13.88 1.53
N THR A 129 -1.80 -14.18 2.72
CA THR A 129 -3.21 -13.92 3.03
C THR A 129 -3.28 -12.64 3.87
N LYS A 130 -4.11 -11.71 3.46
CA LYS A 130 -4.25 -10.41 4.09
C LYS A 130 -5.69 -10.12 4.48
N THR A 131 -5.87 -9.52 5.64
CA THR A 131 -7.11 -8.83 5.97
C THR A 131 -6.99 -7.40 5.45
N ARG A 132 -7.88 -7.01 4.56
CA ARG A 132 -7.90 -5.69 3.94
C ARG A 132 -9.06 -4.89 4.51
N HIS A 133 -8.74 -3.71 5.02
CA HIS A 133 -9.72 -2.72 5.42
C HIS A 133 -9.73 -1.60 4.39
N SER A 134 -10.86 -1.40 3.72
CA SER A 134 -11.05 -0.35 2.71
C SER A 134 -11.99 0.73 3.25
N PHE A 135 -11.63 1.96 2.97
CA PHE A 135 -12.36 3.14 3.44
C PHE A 135 -12.77 4.04 2.29
#